data_6b6d54ef71b81b73eb402e207d5dfb14
#
_entry.id   6b6d54ef71b81b73eb402e207d5dfb14
#
_cell.length_a   1.000
_cell.length_b   1.000
_cell.length_c   1.000
_cell.angle_alpha   90.00
_cell.angle_beta   90.00
_cell.angle_gamma   90.00
#
_symmetry.space_group_name_H-M   'P 1'
#
loop_
_entity.id
_entity.type
_entity.pdbx_description
1 polymer ?
#
loop_
_entity_poly.entity_id
_entity_poly.type
_entity_poly.pdbx_seq_one_letter_code
_entity_poly.pdbx_strand_id
1 'polypeptide(L)'
;MTGFIHRKIDKIQTLGEKLKQHRESIGLSAEKAAREINLNARYIKQLENNDFDNLPADIYATNILKSYAHLLKLNPYTVIEKFNKEKEVYL
;
A
#
# COMPACT_ATOMS: atom_id res chain seq x y z
N MET A 1 -28.07 -11.57 -8.81
CA MET A 1 -27.91 -10.12 -8.90
C MET A 1 -27.53 -9.48 -7.61
N THR A 2 -28.07 -9.95 -6.52
CA THR A 2 -27.66 -9.46 -5.22
C THR A 2 -26.16 -9.59 -5.02
N GLY A 3 -25.58 -10.69 -5.49
CA GLY A 3 -24.16 -10.90 -5.38
C GLY A 3 -23.34 -9.81 -6.06
N PHE A 4 -23.88 -9.28 -7.14
CA PHE A 4 -23.23 -8.22 -7.87
C PHE A 4 -23.17 -6.93 -7.05
N ILE A 5 -24.31 -6.54 -6.47
CA ILE A 5 -24.36 -5.34 -5.65
C ILE A 5 -23.49 -5.49 -4.41
N HIS A 6 -23.58 -6.63 -3.78
CA HIS A 6 -22.80 -6.93 -2.59
C HIS A 6 -21.31 -6.84 -2.89
N ARG A 7 -20.89 -7.38 -4.03
CA ARG A 7 -19.50 -7.34 -4.43
C ARG A 7 -18.99 -5.91 -4.63
N LYS A 8 -19.84 -5.04 -5.16
CA LYS A 8 -19.46 -3.64 -5.35
C LYS A 8 -19.16 -2.95 -4.02
N ILE A 9 -19.99 -3.22 -3.04
CA ILE A 9 -19.81 -2.64 -1.71
C ILE A 9 -18.55 -3.17 -1.09
N ASP A 10 -18.26 -4.44 -1.28
CA ASP A 10 -17.10 -5.10 -0.69
C ASP A 10 -15.79 -4.73 -1.37
N LYS A 11 -15.87 -4.05 -2.50
CA LYS A 11 -14.69 -3.78 -3.30
C LYS A 11 -14.07 -2.43 -3.05
N ILE A 12 -14.42 -1.77 -1.96
CA ILE A 12 -13.70 -0.58 -1.56
C ILE A 12 -12.36 -1.06 -1.00
N GLN A 13 -11.37 -0.98 -1.85
CA GLN A 13 -10.06 -1.53 -1.55
C GLN A 13 -9.21 -0.50 -0.82
N THR A 14 -8.64 -0.88 0.31
CA THR A 14 -7.71 -0.01 1.01
C THR A 14 -6.40 0.08 0.25
N LEU A 15 -5.61 1.09 0.56
CA LEU A 15 -4.30 1.23 -0.04
C LEU A 15 -3.43 0.00 0.22
N GLY A 16 -3.42 -0.47 1.47
CA GLY A 16 -2.62 -1.64 1.82
C GLY A 16 -3.01 -2.87 1.02
N GLU A 17 -4.31 -3.09 0.86
CA GLU A 17 -4.80 -4.21 0.06
C GLU A 17 -4.36 -4.09 -1.39
N LYS A 18 -4.45 -2.89 -1.93
CA LYS A 18 -4.04 -2.63 -3.31
C LYS A 18 -2.56 -2.90 -3.51
N LEU A 19 -1.73 -2.41 -2.61
CA LEU A 19 -0.29 -2.62 -2.69
C LEU A 19 0.05 -4.11 -2.61
N LYS A 20 -0.54 -4.80 -1.66
CA LYS A 20 -0.27 -6.23 -1.49
C LYS A 20 -0.70 -7.02 -2.72
N GLN A 21 -1.86 -6.71 -3.26
CA GLN A 21 -2.37 -7.39 -4.43
C GLN A 21 -1.44 -7.20 -5.63
N HIS A 22 -0.96 -5.99 -5.83
CA HIS A 22 -0.01 -5.73 -6.92
C HIS A 22 1.29 -6.48 -6.72
N ARG A 23 1.80 -6.48 -5.48
CA ARG A 23 3.03 -7.20 -5.19
C ARG A 23 2.89 -8.68 -5.48
N GLU A 24 1.80 -9.27 -5.00
CA GLU A 24 1.55 -10.69 -5.23
C GLU A 24 1.37 -11.02 -6.70
N SER A 25 0.76 -10.11 -7.44
CA SER A 25 0.51 -10.33 -8.87
C SER A 25 1.80 -10.40 -9.68
N ILE A 26 2.87 -9.78 -9.21
CA ILE A 26 4.16 -9.87 -9.90
C ILE A 26 5.08 -10.89 -9.24
N GLY A 27 4.55 -11.68 -8.32
CA GLY A 27 5.29 -12.82 -7.76
C GLY A 27 6.37 -12.46 -6.75
N LEU A 28 6.28 -11.29 -6.10
CA LEU A 28 7.28 -10.88 -5.12
C LEU A 28 6.80 -11.16 -3.71
N SER A 29 7.68 -11.72 -2.87
CA SER A 29 7.44 -11.75 -1.43
C SER A 29 7.70 -10.35 -0.86
N ALA A 30 7.17 -10.09 0.33
CA ALA A 30 7.42 -8.82 1.00
C ALA A 30 8.92 -8.63 1.25
N GLU A 31 9.60 -9.71 1.62
CA GLU A 31 11.04 -9.67 1.88
C GLU A 31 11.83 -9.33 0.63
N LYS A 32 11.47 -9.94 -0.49
CA LYS A 32 12.18 -9.68 -1.73
C LYS A 32 11.90 -8.25 -2.22
N ALA A 33 10.65 -7.81 -2.11
CA ALA A 33 10.31 -6.43 -2.47
C ALA A 33 11.12 -5.44 -1.66
N ALA A 34 11.23 -5.68 -0.36
CA ALA A 34 12.00 -4.80 0.52
C ALA A 34 13.47 -4.74 0.13
N ARG A 35 14.04 -5.88 -0.24
CA ARG A 35 15.44 -5.91 -0.69
C ARG A 35 15.62 -5.11 -1.97
N GLU A 36 14.65 -5.19 -2.88
CA GLU A 36 14.75 -4.48 -4.16
C GLU A 36 14.79 -2.96 -3.97
N ILE A 37 14.14 -2.46 -2.94
CA ILE A 37 14.12 -1.02 -2.68
C ILE A 37 14.93 -0.65 -1.43
N ASN A 38 15.73 -1.60 -0.95
CA ASN A 38 16.69 -1.36 0.11
C ASN A 38 16.04 -0.92 1.42
N LEU A 39 14.96 -1.60 1.79
CA LEU A 39 14.21 -1.30 3.00
C LEU A 39 14.02 -2.54 3.85
N ASN A 40 13.67 -2.31 5.11
CA ASN A 40 13.27 -3.39 6.01
C ASN A 40 11.85 -3.86 5.61
N ALA A 41 11.68 -5.18 5.51
CA ALA A 41 10.39 -5.76 5.12
C ALA A 41 9.25 -5.35 6.08
N ARG A 42 9.60 -4.97 7.31
CA ARG A 42 8.59 -4.51 8.27
C ARG A 42 7.79 -3.34 7.71
N TYR A 43 8.44 -2.41 7.00
CA TYR A 43 7.73 -1.26 6.43
C TYR A 43 6.75 -1.67 5.35
N ILE A 44 7.15 -2.63 4.52
CA ILE A 44 6.24 -3.17 3.49
C ILE A 44 5.00 -3.76 4.16
N LYS A 45 5.21 -4.55 5.20
CA LYS A 45 4.10 -5.20 5.90
C LYS A 45 3.20 -4.19 6.60
N GLN A 46 3.78 -3.15 7.17
CA GLN A 46 3.00 -2.10 7.81
C GLN A 46 2.12 -1.38 6.78
N LEU A 47 2.69 -1.04 5.63
CA LEU A 47 1.91 -0.39 4.57
C LEU A 47 0.77 -1.29 4.10
N GLU A 48 1.05 -2.56 3.89
CA GLU A 48 0.04 -3.49 3.37
C GLU A 48 -1.06 -3.81 4.37
N ASN A 49 -0.76 -3.65 5.65
CA ASN A 49 -1.76 -3.85 6.70
C ASN A 49 -2.44 -2.55 7.12
N ASN A 50 -2.19 -1.47 6.41
CA ASN A 50 -2.74 -0.15 6.72
C ASN A 50 -2.34 0.32 8.12
N ASP A 51 -1.18 -0.14 8.59
CA ASP A 51 -0.66 0.22 9.89
C ASP A 51 0.20 1.48 9.76
N PHE A 52 -0.46 2.59 9.46
CA PHE A 52 0.22 3.83 9.12
C PHE A 52 0.77 4.54 10.34
N ASP A 53 0.17 4.31 11.49
CA ASP A 53 0.59 4.99 12.72
C ASP A 53 1.96 4.54 13.19
N ASN A 54 2.38 3.36 12.80
CA ASN A 54 3.68 2.80 13.20
C ASN A 54 4.76 3.01 12.15
N LEU A 55 4.46 3.76 11.10
CA LEU A 55 5.46 4.13 10.10
C LEU A 55 6.34 5.26 10.63
N PRO A 56 7.53 5.42 10.07
CA PRO A 56 8.37 6.57 10.42
C PRO A 56 7.67 7.89 10.11
N ALA A 57 8.31 8.99 10.47
CA ALA A 57 7.77 10.33 10.22
C ALA A 57 7.30 10.48 8.77
N ASP A 58 6.30 11.33 8.58
CA ASP A 58 5.59 11.46 7.30
C ASP A 58 6.49 11.58 6.08
N ILE A 59 7.58 12.31 6.19
CA ILE A 59 8.48 12.49 5.05
C ILE A 59 9.12 11.16 4.65
N TYR A 60 9.45 10.34 5.63
CA TYR A 60 10.04 9.03 5.34
C TYR A 60 8.98 8.07 4.80
N ALA A 61 7.78 8.13 5.35
CA ALA A 61 6.67 7.30 4.87
C ALA A 61 6.37 7.61 3.41
N THR A 62 6.37 8.89 3.05
CA THR A 62 6.15 9.31 1.67
C THR A 62 7.23 8.75 0.75
N ASN A 63 8.50 8.83 1.18
CA ASN A 63 9.59 8.32 0.37
C ASN A 63 9.53 6.80 0.22
N ILE A 64 9.16 6.10 1.28
CA ILE A 64 8.97 4.65 1.21
C ILE A 64 7.88 4.30 0.21
N LEU A 65 6.76 5.03 0.27
CA LEU A 65 5.66 4.81 -0.65
C LEU A 65 6.05 5.06 -2.09
N LYS A 66 6.82 6.12 -2.34
CA LYS A 66 7.29 6.41 -3.70
C LYS A 66 8.12 5.25 -4.24
N SER A 67 9.06 4.78 -3.44
CA SER A 67 9.92 3.67 -3.86
C SER A 67 9.11 2.41 -4.11
N TYR A 68 8.16 2.13 -3.22
CA TYR A 68 7.35 0.93 -3.36
C TYR A 68 6.42 1.03 -4.56
N ALA A 69 5.81 2.19 -4.78
CA ALA A 69 4.96 2.41 -5.94
C ALA A 69 5.74 2.19 -7.24
N HIS A 70 6.96 2.72 -7.30
CA HIS A 70 7.80 2.51 -8.48
C HIS A 70 8.09 1.04 -8.72
N LEU A 71 8.42 0.30 -7.67
CA LEU A 71 8.68 -1.11 -7.78
C LEU A 71 7.46 -1.85 -8.34
N LEU A 72 6.28 -1.47 -7.87
CA LEU A 72 5.03 -2.11 -8.27
C LEU A 72 4.46 -1.55 -9.57
N LYS A 73 5.14 -0.58 -10.18
CA LYS A 73 4.73 0.07 -11.42
C LYS A 73 3.40 0.79 -11.28
N LEU A 74 3.19 1.36 -10.11
CA LEU A 74 2.05 2.21 -9.83
C LEU A 74 2.47 3.66 -9.88
N ASN A 75 1.51 4.55 -10.14
CA ASN A 75 1.76 5.98 -10.13
C ASN A 75 1.98 6.44 -8.69
N PRO A 76 3.19 6.94 -8.35
CA PRO A 76 3.47 7.31 -6.96
C PRO A 76 2.59 8.43 -6.44
N TYR A 77 2.16 9.34 -7.29
CA TYR A 77 1.32 10.45 -6.86
C TYR A 77 -0.06 9.99 -6.44
N THR A 78 -0.67 9.07 -7.20
CA THR A 78 -1.97 8.54 -6.82
C THR A 78 -1.88 7.69 -5.56
N VAL A 79 -0.80 6.97 -5.40
CA VAL A 79 -0.58 6.16 -4.20
C VAL A 79 -0.47 7.07 -2.97
N ILE A 80 0.32 8.14 -3.06
CA ILE A 80 0.49 9.07 -1.96
C ILE A 80 -0.80 9.79 -1.64
N GLU A 81 -1.54 10.18 -2.67
CA GLU A 81 -2.84 10.84 -2.47
C GLU A 81 -3.79 9.94 -1.69
N LYS A 82 -3.85 8.67 -2.08
CA LYS A 82 -4.70 7.71 -1.39
C LYS A 82 -4.23 7.48 0.05
N PHE A 83 -2.93 7.43 0.26
CA PHE A 83 -2.34 7.30 1.59
C PHE A 83 -2.79 8.46 2.49
N ASN A 84 -2.67 9.67 1.98
CA ASN A 84 -3.05 10.84 2.75
C ASN A 84 -4.54 10.85 3.09
N LYS A 85 -5.37 10.45 2.15
CA LYS A 85 -6.81 10.39 2.38
C LYS A 85 -7.17 9.33 3.42
N GLU A 86 -6.54 8.18 3.36
CA GLU A 86 -6.85 7.12 4.32
C GLU A 86 -6.36 7.45 5.72
N LYS A 87 -5.25 8.16 5.83
CA LYS A 87 -4.81 8.64 7.14
C LYS A 87 -5.82 9.60 7.74
N GLU A 88 -6.38 10.48 6.94
CA GLU A 88 -7.35 11.46 7.42
C GLU A 88 -8.61 10.80 7.95
N VAL A 89 -9.00 9.69 7.37
CA VAL A 89 -10.23 9.00 7.78
C VAL A 89 -10.17 8.57 9.24
N TYR A 90 -8.99 8.32 9.75
CA TYR A 90 -8.82 7.81 11.12
C TYR A 90 -8.53 8.89 12.14
N LEU A 91 -8.59 10.14 11.73
CA LEU A 91 -8.43 11.26 12.65
C LEU A 91 -9.79 11.76 13.22
#